data_fe53bb029008236940ba7a925a775065
#
_entry.id   fe53bb029008236940ba7a925a775065
#
_cell.length_a   1.000
_cell.length_b   1.000
_cell.length_c   1.000
_cell.angle_alpha   90.00
_cell.angle_beta   90.00
_cell.angle_gamma   90.00
#
_symmetry.space_group_name_H-M   'P 1'
#
loop_
_entity.id
_entity.type
_entity.pdbx_description
1 polymer ?
#
loop_
_entity_poly.entity_id
_entity_poly.type
_entity_poly.pdbx_seq_one_letter_code
_entity_poly.pdbx_strand_id
1 'polypeptide(L)'
;SIEFSYERLGINKIDIAYVHDLCIFTHGSKQASDERIRQFFDDGGYKAMISLRDQGVVKAIGGGINEWEVCEDLAQKGDFDIFLLAGRYTLLEQDALDTFLPLCQKRGIKIVTGGPYNSGILATGAIEGAFYNYDPAPEKVMAKVKSIEAVCEAHNVSLKAAALQFPLLHPTHLSVIPGA
;
A
#
# COMPACT_ATOMS: atom_id res chain seq x y z
N SER A 1 7.95 6.55 -19.37
CA SER A 1 6.60 6.87 -19.89
C SER A 1 5.75 5.60 -19.92
N ILE A 2 4.44 5.71 -20.05
CA ILE A 2 3.52 4.57 -20.13
C ILE A 2 3.80 3.70 -21.37
N GLU A 3 4.27 4.29 -22.45
CA GLU A 3 4.68 3.59 -23.69
C GLU A 3 5.80 2.58 -23.41
N PHE A 4 6.84 2.98 -22.67
CA PHE A 4 7.88 2.04 -22.23
C PHE A 4 7.35 0.91 -21.36
N SER A 5 6.28 1.17 -20.57
CA SER A 5 5.63 0.12 -19.80
C SER A 5 4.93 -0.88 -20.70
N TYR A 6 4.28 -0.45 -21.76
CA TYR A 6 3.69 -1.35 -22.76
C TYR A 6 4.75 -2.22 -23.42
N GLU A 7 5.84 -1.62 -23.88
CA GLU A 7 6.95 -2.35 -24.52
C GLU A 7 7.56 -3.39 -23.58
N ARG A 8 7.88 -2.99 -22.32
CA ARG A 8 8.52 -3.88 -21.34
C ARG A 8 7.63 -5.02 -20.88
N LEU A 9 6.32 -4.79 -20.77
CA LEU A 9 5.35 -5.79 -20.33
C LEU A 9 4.84 -6.66 -21.48
N GLY A 10 5.07 -6.24 -22.74
CA GLY A 10 4.53 -6.94 -23.93
C GLY A 10 3.00 -6.89 -24.02
N ILE A 11 2.39 -5.83 -23.47
CA ILE A 11 0.93 -5.63 -23.45
C ILE A 11 0.56 -4.33 -24.16
N ASN A 12 -0.69 -4.25 -24.60
CA ASN A 12 -1.20 -3.08 -25.31
C ASN A 12 -2.17 -2.24 -24.46
N LYS A 13 -2.35 -2.58 -23.19
CA LYS A 13 -3.27 -1.90 -22.29
C LYS A 13 -2.81 -1.98 -20.83
N ILE A 14 -2.88 -0.84 -20.16
CA ILE A 14 -2.73 -0.71 -18.71
C ILE A 14 -4.01 -0.06 -18.18
N ASP A 15 -4.69 -0.72 -17.25
CA ASP A 15 -5.94 -0.20 -16.70
C ASP A 15 -5.72 0.77 -15.54
N ILE A 16 -4.66 0.60 -14.74
CA ILE A 16 -4.36 1.42 -13.58
C ILE A 16 -2.92 1.91 -13.66
N ALA A 17 -2.72 3.22 -13.50
CA ALA A 17 -1.40 3.83 -13.39
C ALA A 17 -1.15 4.33 -11.98
N TYR A 18 0.00 3.95 -11.39
CA TYR A 18 0.43 4.42 -10.08
C TYR A 18 1.65 5.33 -10.20
N VAL A 19 1.63 6.49 -9.51
CA VAL A 19 2.89 7.15 -9.14
C VAL A 19 3.53 6.31 -8.02
N HIS A 20 4.84 6.11 -8.10
CA HIS A 20 5.53 5.16 -7.21
C HIS A 20 6.50 5.87 -6.29
N ASP A 21 6.55 5.39 -5.03
CA ASP A 21 7.59 5.74 -4.06
C ASP A 21 7.83 7.24 -3.84
N LEU A 22 6.83 7.97 -3.38
CA LEU A 22 6.97 9.37 -2.94
C LEU A 22 7.25 9.50 -1.43
N CYS A 23 7.51 8.40 -0.73
CA CYS A 23 7.55 8.31 0.72
C CYS A 23 8.93 8.57 1.33
N ILE A 24 8.96 8.81 2.65
CA ILE A 24 10.18 9.04 3.42
C ILE A 24 11.09 7.80 3.36
N PHE A 25 10.51 6.61 3.43
CA PHE A 25 11.25 5.35 3.33
C PHE A 25 12.14 5.29 2.09
N THR A 26 11.63 5.72 0.94
CA THR A 26 12.40 5.72 -0.32
C THR A 26 13.41 6.86 -0.41
N HIS A 27 13.04 8.05 0.10
CA HIS A 27 13.85 9.26 -0.08
C HIS A 27 14.71 9.64 1.14
N GLY A 28 14.64 8.89 2.24
CA GLY A 28 15.49 9.01 3.42
C GLY A 28 15.15 10.17 4.36
N SER A 29 14.30 11.13 3.95
CA SER A 29 13.85 12.21 4.81
C SER A 29 12.49 12.77 4.40
N LYS A 30 11.78 13.37 5.37
CA LYS A 30 10.51 14.06 5.10
C LYS A 30 10.69 15.19 4.09
N GLN A 31 11.75 15.98 4.21
CA GLN A 31 12.03 17.07 3.27
C GLN A 31 12.17 16.57 1.83
N ALA A 32 12.90 15.47 1.62
CA ALA A 32 13.08 14.90 0.29
C ALA A 32 11.76 14.29 -0.26
N SER A 33 10.97 13.66 0.59
CA SER A 33 9.63 13.16 0.25
C SER A 33 8.70 14.32 -0.15
N ASP A 34 8.61 15.37 0.68
CA ASP A 34 7.79 16.57 0.42
C ASP A 34 8.18 17.24 -0.92
N GLU A 35 9.48 17.32 -1.20
CA GLU A 35 9.98 17.86 -2.48
C GLU A 35 9.56 17.00 -3.68
N ARG A 36 9.57 15.67 -3.56
CA ARG A 36 9.11 14.76 -4.63
C ARG A 36 7.60 14.87 -4.86
N ILE A 37 6.83 14.98 -3.77
CA ILE A 37 5.38 15.23 -3.85
C ILE A 37 5.13 16.57 -4.56
N ARG A 38 5.84 17.64 -4.17
CA ARG A 38 5.75 18.95 -4.82
C ARG A 38 6.07 18.86 -6.31
N GLN A 39 7.19 18.25 -6.69
CA GLN A 39 7.58 18.04 -8.08
C GLN A 39 6.50 17.28 -8.87
N PHE A 40 5.94 16.23 -8.28
CA PHE A 40 4.88 15.45 -8.92
C PHE A 40 3.65 16.31 -9.28
N PHE A 41 3.24 17.22 -8.41
CA PHE A 41 2.11 18.11 -8.66
C PHE A 41 2.48 19.30 -9.57
N ASP A 42 3.58 19.98 -9.28
CA ASP A 42 3.93 21.26 -9.92
C ASP A 42 4.58 21.07 -11.30
N ASP A 43 5.43 20.04 -11.46
CA ASP A 43 6.16 19.80 -12.71
C ASP A 43 5.35 18.96 -13.73
N GLY A 44 4.06 18.75 -13.47
CA GLY A 44 3.12 18.20 -14.42
C GLY A 44 2.89 16.68 -14.36
N GLY A 45 3.53 15.95 -13.44
CA GLY A 45 3.34 14.50 -13.28
C GLY A 45 1.88 14.14 -12.98
N TYR A 46 1.27 14.82 -12.00
CA TYR A 46 -0.14 14.65 -11.66
C TYR A 46 -1.06 15.01 -12.86
N LYS A 47 -0.80 16.14 -13.50
CA LYS A 47 -1.58 16.58 -14.69
C LYS A 47 -1.51 15.55 -15.82
N ALA A 48 -0.34 14.93 -16.02
CA ALA A 48 -0.18 13.88 -17.03
C ALA A 48 -1.02 12.64 -16.68
N MET A 49 -1.06 12.23 -15.41
CA MET A 49 -1.89 11.10 -14.97
C MET A 49 -3.38 11.38 -15.15
N ILE A 50 -3.86 12.57 -14.78
CA ILE A 50 -5.24 13.00 -15.04
C ILE A 50 -5.54 12.95 -16.54
N SER A 51 -4.66 13.48 -17.38
CA SER A 51 -4.84 13.47 -18.83
C SER A 51 -4.94 12.04 -19.40
N LEU A 52 -4.15 11.10 -18.91
CA LEU A 52 -4.23 9.70 -19.33
C LEU A 52 -5.59 9.07 -18.97
N ARG A 53 -6.12 9.38 -17.78
CA ARG A 53 -7.44 8.92 -17.34
C ARG A 53 -8.55 9.55 -18.19
N ASP A 54 -8.52 10.86 -18.37
CA ASP A 54 -9.56 11.59 -19.12
C ASP A 54 -9.62 11.18 -20.60
N GLN A 55 -8.48 10.80 -21.19
CA GLN A 55 -8.40 10.25 -22.54
C GLN A 55 -8.77 8.76 -22.63
N GLY A 56 -9.02 8.10 -21.49
CA GLY A 56 -9.33 6.67 -21.44
C GLY A 56 -8.14 5.75 -21.72
N VAL A 57 -6.91 6.27 -21.70
CA VAL A 57 -5.68 5.46 -21.84
C VAL A 57 -5.50 4.55 -20.64
N VAL A 58 -5.82 5.06 -19.44
CA VAL A 58 -5.99 4.26 -18.23
C VAL A 58 -7.39 4.50 -17.65
N LYS A 59 -7.88 3.56 -16.84
CA LYS A 59 -9.20 3.67 -16.18
C LYS A 59 -9.13 4.34 -14.83
N ALA A 60 -7.99 4.20 -14.15
CA ALA A 60 -7.78 4.70 -12.81
C ALA A 60 -6.33 5.15 -12.60
N ILE A 61 -6.17 6.13 -11.72
CA ILE A 61 -4.86 6.64 -11.29
C ILE A 61 -4.73 6.59 -9.78
N GLY A 62 -3.49 6.42 -9.30
CA GLY A 62 -3.24 6.31 -7.88
C GLY A 62 -1.78 6.45 -7.49
N GLY A 63 -1.46 6.03 -6.26
CA GLY A 63 -0.11 5.92 -5.75
C GLY A 63 0.20 4.53 -5.22
N GLY A 64 1.41 4.01 -5.50
CA GLY A 64 1.97 2.79 -4.93
C GLY A 64 3.00 3.17 -3.86
N ILE A 65 2.65 3.07 -2.57
CA ILE A 65 3.38 3.75 -1.49
C ILE A 65 3.41 2.90 -0.22
N ASN A 66 4.53 2.98 0.53
CA ASN A 66 4.75 2.25 1.77
C ASN A 66 4.31 3.02 3.05
N GLU A 67 3.77 4.22 2.91
CA GLU A 67 3.37 5.08 4.04
C GLU A 67 1.95 5.58 3.80
N TRP A 68 1.04 5.27 4.73
CA TRP A 68 -0.37 5.69 4.62
C TRP A 68 -0.54 7.21 4.76
N GLU A 69 0.33 7.89 5.51
CA GLU A 69 0.33 9.34 5.69
C GLU A 69 0.60 10.05 4.36
N VAL A 70 1.51 9.51 3.55
CA VAL A 70 1.78 10.03 2.20
C VAL A 70 0.61 9.77 1.27
N CYS A 71 -0.01 8.59 1.35
CA CYS A 71 -1.24 8.30 0.60
C CYS A 71 -2.37 9.28 0.97
N GLU A 72 -2.51 9.61 2.26
CA GLU A 72 -3.50 10.57 2.75
C GLU A 72 -3.23 11.97 2.21
N ASP A 73 -1.98 12.45 2.27
CA ASP A 73 -1.58 13.75 1.72
C ASP A 73 -1.88 13.85 0.22
N LEU A 74 -1.53 12.82 -0.54
CA LEU A 74 -1.88 12.75 -1.97
C LEU A 74 -3.40 12.76 -2.17
N ALA A 75 -4.15 11.96 -1.41
CA ALA A 75 -5.59 11.91 -1.49
C ALA A 75 -6.24 13.26 -1.18
N GLN A 76 -5.69 14.05 -0.26
CA GLN A 76 -6.19 15.40 0.05
C GLN A 76 -5.92 16.40 -1.07
N LYS A 77 -4.79 16.28 -1.77
CA LYS A 77 -4.31 17.22 -2.80
C LYS A 77 -4.84 16.91 -4.20
N GLY A 78 -5.16 15.63 -4.48
CA GLY A 78 -5.52 15.20 -5.83
C GLY A 78 -6.78 14.36 -5.90
N ASP A 79 -7.27 14.16 -7.11
CA ASP A 79 -8.41 13.30 -7.43
C ASP A 79 -7.90 11.94 -7.89
N PHE A 80 -7.62 11.07 -6.91
CA PHE A 80 -7.15 9.70 -7.11
C PHE A 80 -8.29 8.69 -6.97
N ASP A 81 -8.20 7.60 -7.71
CA ASP A 81 -9.19 6.54 -7.73
C ASP A 81 -8.82 5.37 -6.81
N ILE A 82 -7.51 5.10 -6.66
CA ILE A 82 -7.03 3.88 -6.02
C ILE A 82 -5.60 4.06 -5.48
N PHE A 83 -5.29 3.47 -4.31
CA PHE A 83 -3.92 3.36 -3.81
C PHE A 83 -3.50 1.90 -3.66
N LEU A 84 -2.23 1.61 -3.94
CA LEU A 84 -1.57 0.39 -3.52
C LEU A 84 -0.77 0.74 -2.26
N LEU A 85 -1.32 0.35 -1.09
CA LEU A 85 -0.72 0.59 0.22
C LEU A 85 0.01 -0.66 0.68
N ALA A 86 1.34 -0.57 0.83
CA ALA A 86 2.16 -1.72 1.16
C ALA A 86 2.41 -1.83 2.67
N GLY A 87 1.90 -2.92 3.28
CA GLY A 87 2.21 -3.32 4.65
C GLY A 87 1.70 -2.38 5.76
N ARG A 88 0.76 -1.46 5.48
CA ARG A 88 0.29 -0.47 6.44
C ARG A 88 -1.21 -0.57 6.77
N TYR A 89 -1.87 -1.60 6.26
CA TYR A 89 -3.16 -2.06 6.77
C TYR A 89 -3.17 -3.59 6.74
N THR A 90 -2.79 -4.19 7.85
CA THR A 90 -2.61 -5.63 8.04
C THR A 90 -3.04 -6.02 9.45
N LEU A 91 -3.00 -7.30 9.79
CA LEU A 91 -3.18 -7.74 11.19
C LEU A 91 -2.22 -7.09 12.17
N LEU A 92 -1.03 -6.69 11.71
CA LEU A 92 0.03 -6.09 12.52
C LEU A 92 -0.03 -4.56 12.55
N GLU A 93 -0.43 -3.94 11.45
CA GLU A 93 -0.44 -2.49 11.24
C GLU A 93 -1.87 -2.02 10.91
N GLN A 94 -2.42 -1.11 11.73
CA GLN A 94 -3.81 -0.67 11.59
C GLN A 94 -4.00 0.85 11.72
N ASP A 95 -2.91 1.62 11.85
CA ASP A 95 -2.97 3.07 12.10
C ASP A 95 -3.67 3.86 10.96
N ALA A 96 -3.66 3.32 9.73
CA ALA A 96 -4.41 3.87 8.60
C ALA A 96 -5.95 3.96 8.84
N LEU A 97 -6.49 3.22 9.82
CA LEU A 97 -7.90 3.29 10.22
C LEU A 97 -8.28 4.63 10.83
N ASP A 98 -7.33 5.37 11.42
CA ASP A 98 -7.67 6.57 12.17
C ASP A 98 -8.16 7.71 11.27
N THR A 99 -7.51 7.90 10.11
CA THR A 99 -7.80 9.03 9.22
C THR A 99 -7.87 8.64 7.74
N PHE A 100 -6.89 7.91 7.23
CA PHE A 100 -6.75 7.65 5.80
C PHE A 100 -7.87 6.77 5.23
N LEU A 101 -8.20 5.64 5.85
CA LEU A 101 -9.26 4.76 5.35
C LEU A 101 -10.65 5.40 5.43
N PRO A 102 -11.02 6.16 6.49
CA PRO A 102 -12.22 6.99 6.50
C PRO A 102 -12.26 8.03 5.38
N LEU A 103 -11.13 8.69 5.08
CA LEU A 103 -11.03 9.61 3.95
C LEU A 103 -11.29 8.89 2.61
N CYS A 104 -10.65 7.73 2.41
CA CYS A 104 -10.86 6.90 1.22
C CYS A 104 -12.32 6.49 1.06
N GLN A 105 -12.96 6.04 2.14
CA GLN A 105 -14.37 5.66 2.12
C GLN A 105 -15.27 6.83 1.73
N LYS A 106 -15.04 8.00 2.33
CA LYS A 106 -15.80 9.23 2.02
C LYS A 106 -15.66 9.66 0.57
N ARG A 107 -14.48 9.50 -0.03
CA ARG A 107 -14.17 9.93 -1.40
C ARG A 107 -14.36 8.83 -2.45
N GLY A 108 -14.75 7.63 -2.06
CA GLY A 108 -14.88 6.48 -2.97
C GLY A 108 -13.56 5.90 -3.47
N ILE A 109 -12.43 6.31 -2.87
CA ILE A 109 -11.09 5.83 -3.22
C ILE A 109 -10.94 4.37 -2.78
N LYS A 110 -10.36 3.55 -3.63
CA LYS A 110 -10.15 2.12 -3.38
C LYS A 110 -8.70 1.82 -2.97
N ILE A 111 -8.51 0.71 -2.27
CA ILE A 111 -7.20 0.26 -1.80
C ILE A 111 -6.92 -1.14 -2.31
N VAL A 112 -5.69 -1.35 -2.74
CA VAL A 112 -5.06 -2.67 -2.88
C VAL A 112 -3.98 -2.77 -1.81
N THR A 113 -4.03 -3.79 -0.96
CA THR A 113 -2.98 -4.01 0.04
C THR A 113 -1.83 -4.80 -0.57
N GLY A 114 -0.66 -4.17 -0.70
CA GLY A 114 0.59 -4.87 -0.98
C GLY A 114 1.20 -5.42 0.30
N GLY A 115 1.92 -6.54 0.23
CA GLY A 115 2.67 -7.10 1.34
C GLY A 115 1.86 -7.36 2.63
N PRO A 116 0.70 -8.04 2.58
CA PRO A 116 -0.15 -8.27 3.76
C PRO A 116 0.53 -9.10 4.84
N TYR A 117 1.68 -9.70 4.53
CA TYR A 117 2.47 -10.51 5.47
C TYR A 117 3.58 -9.74 6.19
N ASN A 118 3.72 -8.42 5.99
CA ASN A 118 4.74 -7.58 6.66
C ASN A 118 6.15 -8.20 6.61
N SER A 119 6.73 -8.29 5.40
CA SER A 119 8.04 -8.93 5.14
C SER A 119 8.09 -10.42 5.51
N GLY A 120 6.93 -11.07 5.53
CA GLY A 120 6.81 -12.51 5.77
C GLY A 120 6.48 -12.92 7.20
N ILE A 121 6.64 -12.03 8.21
CA ILE A 121 6.42 -12.40 9.61
C ILE A 121 4.99 -12.90 9.90
N LEU A 122 3.98 -12.38 9.21
CA LEU A 122 2.59 -12.87 9.33
C LEU A 122 2.31 -14.14 8.51
N ALA A 123 3.29 -14.63 7.75
CA ALA A 123 3.21 -15.92 7.06
C ALA A 123 3.95 -17.02 7.81
N THR A 124 5.11 -16.68 8.41
CA THR A 124 5.99 -17.63 9.12
C THR A 124 5.76 -17.67 10.63
N GLY A 125 5.19 -16.60 11.20
CA GLY A 125 5.07 -16.41 12.64
C GLY A 125 6.29 -15.73 13.26
N ALA A 126 6.27 -15.57 14.59
CA ALA A 126 7.32 -14.95 15.37
C ALA A 126 8.47 -15.93 15.66
N ILE A 127 9.15 -16.38 14.60
CA ILE A 127 10.30 -17.29 14.68
C ILE A 127 11.62 -16.51 14.70
N GLU A 128 12.72 -17.16 15.12
CA GLU A 128 14.06 -16.59 15.01
C GLU A 128 14.39 -16.26 13.57
N GLY A 129 14.97 -15.07 13.33
CA GLY A 129 15.30 -14.59 11.99
C GLY A 129 14.11 -14.05 11.18
N ALA A 130 12.93 -13.88 11.77
CA ALA A 130 11.81 -13.23 11.09
C ALA A 130 12.12 -11.78 10.73
N PHE A 131 11.60 -11.32 9.58
CA PHE A 131 11.80 -9.96 9.05
C PHE A 131 10.54 -9.11 9.20
N TYR A 132 10.76 -7.82 9.44
CA TYR A 132 9.74 -6.78 9.41
C TYR A 132 10.31 -5.50 8.79
N ASN A 133 9.59 -4.87 7.85
CA ASN A 133 10.08 -3.71 7.10
C ASN A 133 11.46 -3.93 6.42
N TYR A 134 11.68 -5.15 5.91
CA TYR A 134 12.92 -5.60 5.25
C TYR A 134 14.15 -5.74 6.17
N ASP A 135 13.99 -5.53 7.48
CA ASP A 135 15.01 -5.70 8.52
C ASP A 135 14.64 -6.82 9.49
N PRO A 136 15.57 -7.33 10.32
CA PRO A 136 15.24 -8.24 11.40
C PRO A 136 14.15 -7.68 12.31
N ALA A 137 13.14 -8.49 12.60
CA ALA A 137 11.97 -8.04 13.36
C ALA A 137 12.33 -7.64 14.81
N PRO A 138 11.99 -6.41 15.27
CA PRO A 138 12.20 -5.99 16.64
C PRO A 138 11.40 -6.84 17.64
N GLU A 139 11.89 -6.96 18.89
CA GLU A 139 11.22 -7.72 19.96
C GLU A 139 9.75 -7.32 20.17
N LYS A 140 9.44 -6.02 20.08
CA LYS A 140 8.07 -5.51 20.22
C LYS A 140 7.15 -6.07 19.13
N VAL A 141 7.65 -6.15 17.91
CA VAL A 141 6.90 -6.72 16.76
C VAL A 141 6.73 -8.22 16.97
N MET A 142 7.79 -8.92 17.35
CA MET A 142 7.75 -10.35 17.67
C MET A 142 6.72 -10.68 18.75
N ALA A 143 6.67 -9.88 19.83
CA ALA A 143 5.69 -10.05 20.90
C ALA A 143 4.25 -9.83 20.40
N LYS A 144 4.01 -8.82 19.57
CA LYS A 144 2.69 -8.56 18.96
C LYS A 144 2.25 -9.71 18.06
N VAL A 145 3.16 -10.23 17.23
CA VAL A 145 2.86 -11.37 16.35
C VAL A 145 2.55 -12.62 17.17
N LYS A 146 3.30 -12.93 18.23
CA LYS A 146 2.98 -14.06 19.14
C LYS A 146 1.58 -13.95 19.73
N SER A 147 1.15 -12.75 20.09
CA SER A 147 -0.20 -12.53 20.60
C SER A 147 -1.28 -12.79 19.54
N ILE A 148 -1.01 -12.40 18.29
CA ILE A 148 -1.90 -12.67 17.15
C ILE A 148 -1.95 -14.18 16.85
N GLU A 149 -0.79 -14.87 16.87
CA GLU A 149 -0.72 -16.33 16.71
C GLU A 149 -1.59 -17.05 17.76
N ALA A 150 -1.47 -16.68 19.02
CA ALA A 150 -2.27 -17.28 20.11
C ALA A 150 -3.78 -17.13 19.87
N VAL A 151 -4.23 -15.98 19.37
CA VAL A 151 -5.64 -15.77 19.00
C VAL A 151 -6.03 -16.66 17.81
N CYS A 152 -5.21 -16.73 16.78
CA CYS A 152 -5.45 -17.58 15.62
C CYS A 152 -5.55 -19.07 16.02
N GLU A 153 -4.63 -19.56 16.87
CA GLU A 153 -4.62 -20.93 17.39
C GLU A 153 -5.88 -21.24 18.20
N ALA A 154 -6.28 -20.33 19.09
CA ALA A 154 -7.50 -20.50 19.91
C ALA A 154 -8.77 -20.66 19.07
N HIS A 155 -8.76 -20.15 17.84
CA HIS A 155 -9.88 -20.24 16.90
C HIS A 155 -9.67 -21.24 15.74
N ASN A 156 -8.60 -22.05 15.78
CA ASN A 156 -8.22 -23.00 14.71
C ASN A 156 -8.09 -22.32 13.34
N VAL A 157 -7.56 -21.11 13.28
CA VAL A 157 -7.30 -20.37 12.04
C VAL A 157 -5.79 -20.24 11.86
N SER A 158 -5.28 -20.49 10.65
CA SER A 158 -3.85 -20.23 10.41
C SER A 158 -3.58 -18.72 10.36
N LEU A 159 -2.48 -18.28 10.99
CA LEU A 159 -2.01 -16.89 10.94
C LEU A 159 -1.96 -16.37 9.51
N LYS A 160 -1.39 -17.17 8.60
CA LYS A 160 -1.26 -16.86 7.18
C LYS A 160 -2.61 -16.59 6.50
N ALA A 161 -3.62 -17.42 6.78
CA ALA A 161 -4.96 -17.24 6.23
C ALA A 161 -5.65 -16.00 6.79
N ALA A 162 -5.53 -15.76 8.10
CA ALA A 162 -6.06 -14.58 8.75
C ALA A 162 -5.42 -13.29 8.20
N ALA A 163 -4.09 -13.27 8.06
CA ALA A 163 -3.35 -12.12 7.53
C ALA A 163 -3.74 -11.79 6.08
N LEU A 164 -3.94 -12.81 5.24
CA LEU A 164 -4.34 -12.61 3.84
C LEU A 164 -5.75 -12.05 3.69
N GLN A 165 -6.67 -12.46 4.55
CA GLN A 165 -8.07 -12.07 4.46
C GLN A 165 -8.40 -10.78 5.21
N PHE A 166 -7.65 -10.45 6.25
CA PHE A 166 -7.92 -9.29 7.11
C PHE A 166 -8.12 -7.99 6.34
N PRO A 167 -7.25 -7.57 5.39
CA PRO A 167 -7.45 -6.31 4.68
C PRO A 167 -8.76 -6.25 3.90
N LEU A 168 -9.23 -7.38 3.37
CA LEU A 168 -10.45 -7.46 2.58
C LEU A 168 -11.74 -7.27 3.38
N LEU A 169 -11.67 -7.25 4.71
CA LEU A 169 -12.82 -6.97 5.56
C LEU A 169 -13.20 -5.48 5.56
N HIS A 170 -12.28 -4.59 5.18
CA HIS A 170 -12.57 -3.17 5.11
C HIS A 170 -13.19 -2.80 3.75
N PRO A 171 -14.27 -2.00 3.69
CA PRO A 171 -15.06 -1.76 2.46
C PRO A 171 -14.31 -0.99 1.37
N THR A 172 -13.18 -0.34 1.68
CA THR A 172 -12.34 0.33 0.68
C THR A 172 -11.41 -0.63 -0.06
N HIS A 173 -11.12 -1.81 0.52
CA HIS A 173 -10.15 -2.75 -0.02
C HIS A 173 -10.77 -3.63 -1.10
N LEU A 174 -10.13 -3.69 -2.27
CA LEU A 174 -10.57 -4.48 -3.42
C LEU A 174 -9.77 -5.79 -3.58
N SER A 175 -8.50 -5.77 -3.20
CA SER A 175 -7.60 -6.89 -3.44
C SER A 175 -6.37 -6.82 -2.53
N VAL A 176 -5.64 -7.94 -2.49
CA VAL A 176 -4.34 -8.06 -1.82
C VAL A 176 -3.30 -8.62 -2.79
N ILE A 177 -2.06 -8.17 -2.65
CA ILE A 177 -0.90 -8.67 -3.39
C ILE A 177 0.10 -9.21 -2.36
N PRO A 178 0.10 -10.54 -2.12
CA PRO A 178 0.84 -11.12 -1.00
C PRO A 178 2.35 -11.14 -1.20
N GLY A 179 2.81 -11.01 -2.43
CA GLY A 179 4.20 -11.30 -2.78
C GLY A 179 4.46 -12.82 -2.90
N ALA A 180 5.53 -13.18 -3.56
CA ALA A 180 5.97 -14.56 -3.78
C ALA A 180 7.25 -14.85 -3.01
#